data_df0b891486f9f86f2ff58f9f79da1905
#
_entry.id   df0b891486f9f86f2ff58f9f79da1905
#
_cell.length_a   1.000
_cell.length_b   1.000
_cell.length_c   1.000
_cell.angle_alpha   90.00
_cell.angle_beta   90.00
_cell.angle_gamma   90.00
#
_symmetry.space_group_name_H-M   'P 1'
#
loop_
_entity.id
_entity.type
_entity.pdbx_description
1 polymer ?
#
loop_
_entity_poly.entity_id
_entity_poly.type
_entity_poly.pdbx_seq_one_letter_code
_entity_poly.pdbx_strand_id
1 'polypeptide(L)'
;MVYSKGADTANDISDDIKCYLYGQEYDKYAVNASFIGGSMAYDIAVLKVSSSDVLRQSKAVAAEFADSNKVSILDTAIAIGNPEGLGISATVGAVNVESEYISMRSLDGSGYISVRVLRIDTAVNSGNSGGGLFNSDGELIGIVNAKIADESVDNIAYAIPSNVAKYVTENIIYYDTQNPANDSVNRLLIGVEVEVESAGVNYDEASGKVYKYEVVAVSKITKGGACDGKLQVGDVIKSVTIDGVKCEITRTFNVIDVMLTARKESSVVFTVERAGENLEIGIDMSAIPYTAA
;
A
#
# COMPACT_ATOMS: atom_id res chain seq x y z
N MET A 1 10.14 -7.56 12.61
CA MET A 1 10.79 -7.92 11.31
C MET A 1 10.44 -9.38 11.03
N VAL A 2 9.86 -9.67 9.87
CA VAL A 2 9.44 -11.02 9.48
C VAL A 2 10.52 -11.70 8.62
N TYR A 3 11.22 -10.91 7.80
CA TYR A 3 12.32 -11.35 6.94
C TYR A 3 13.66 -10.82 7.45
N SER A 4 14.69 -11.66 7.45
CA SER A 4 16.07 -11.28 7.72
C SER A 4 17.02 -12.14 6.89
N LYS A 5 17.74 -11.53 5.95
CA LYS A 5 18.71 -12.24 5.09
C LYS A 5 19.75 -12.97 5.94
N GLY A 6 19.91 -14.28 5.69
CA GLY A 6 20.82 -15.13 6.44
C GLY A 6 20.27 -15.61 7.78
N ALA A 7 18.96 -15.50 8.02
CA ALA A 7 18.30 -16.19 9.12
C ALA A 7 18.45 -17.73 8.93
N ASP A 8 18.49 -18.47 10.06
CA ASP A 8 18.62 -19.95 10.05
C ASP A 8 17.31 -20.65 9.62
N THR A 9 16.62 -20.09 8.62
CA THR A 9 15.39 -20.63 8.05
C THR A 9 15.52 -20.75 6.53
N ALA A 10 14.79 -21.69 5.95
CA ALA A 10 14.92 -22.03 4.53
C ALA A 10 14.65 -20.87 3.56
N ASN A 11 13.87 -19.85 4.01
CA ASN A 11 13.44 -18.72 3.19
C ASN A 11 13.78 -17.35 3.81
N ASP A 12 14.70 -17.30 4.80
CA ASP A 12 15.03 -16.11 5.56
C ASP A 12 13.80 -15.48 6.29
N ILE A 13 12.71 -16.25 6.45
CA ILE A 13 11.49 -15.85 7.14
C ILE A 13 11.48 -16.51 8.52
N SER A 14 11.07 -15.78 9.56
CA SER A 14 10.99 -16.31 10.92
C SER A 14 9.92 -17.38 11.05
N ASP A 15 10.27 -18.52 11.66
CA ASP A 15 9.34 -19.61 11.99
C ASP A 15 8.64 -19.40 13.35
N ASP A 16 9.16 -18.51 14.19
CA ASP A 16 8.58 -18.19 15.51
C ASP A 16 8.08 -16.74 15.52
N ILE A 17 6.85 -16.57 15.03
CA ILE A 17 6.19 -15.26 14.98
C ILE A 17 5.08 -15.24 16.03
N LYS A 18 5.18 -14.31 16.95
CA LYS A 18 4.22 -14.11 18.04
C LYS A 18 3.65 -12.70 18.02
N CYS A 19 2.35 -12.61 18.22
CA CYS A 19 1.63 -11.35 18.40
C CYS A 19 1.20 -11.24 19.87
N TYR A 20 1.28 -10.04 20.42
CA TYR A 20 0.86 -9.72 21.77
C TYR A 20 -0.18 -8.60 21.72
N LEU A 21 -1.21 -8.72 22.54
CA LEU A 21 -2.18 -7.64 22.72
C LEU A 21 -1.67 -6.64 23.77
N TYR A 22 -2.08 -5.39 23.63
CA TYR A 22 -1.73 -4.34 24.57
C TYR A 22 -2.11 -4.73 26.02
N GLY A 23 -1.16 -4.58 26.94
CA GLY A 23 -1.29 -4.96 28.33
C GLY A 23 -1.16 -6.48 28.60
N GLN A 24 -0.85 -7.28 27.59
CA GLN A 24 -0.68 -8.73 27.67
C GLN A 24 0.65 -9.18 27.02
N GLU A 25 1.72 -8.42 27.22
CA GLU A 25 3.03 -8.62 26.60
C GLU A 25 3.86 -9.70 27.29
N TYR A 26 3.21 -10.78 27.80
CA TYR A 26 3.85 -11.92 28.44
C TYR A 26 3.67 -13.18 27.59
N ASP A 27 4.67 -14.05 27.57
CA ASP A 27 4.67 -15.29 26.75
C ASP A 27 3.43 -16.16 26.90
N LYS A 28 2.85 -16.20 28.10
CA LYS A 28 1.60 -16.96 28.36
C LYS A 28 0.38 -16.40 27.59
N TYR A 29 0.46 -15.18 27.08
CA TYR A 29 -0.59 -14.53 26.27
C TYR A 29 -0.19 -14.40 24.81
N ALA A 30 0.93 -14.99 24.41
CA ALA A 30 1.37 -14.96 23.03
C ALA A 30 0.34 -15.62 22.11
N VAL A 31 0.02 -14.94 21.01
CA VAL A 31 -0.78 -15.48 19.92
C VAL A 31 0.15 -15.82 18.79
N ASN A 32 0.24 -17.10 18.44
CA ASN A 32 1.09 -17.53 17.33
C ASN A 32 0.55 -16.99 15.99
N ALA A 33 1.46 -16.60 15.15
CA ALA A 33 1.17 -16.17 13.78
C ALA A 33 2.04 -16.94 12.78
N SER A 34 1.55 -17.05 11.57
CA SER A 34 2.28 -17.62 10.43
C SER A 34 2.36 -16.58 9.31
N PHE A 35 3.47 -16.58 8.61
CA PHE A 35 3.62 -15.81 7.38
C PHE A 35 2.79 -16.46 6.27
N ILE A 36 2.03 -15.66 5.52
CA ILE A 36 1.24 -16.11 4.38
C ILE A 36 1.68 -15.46 3.07
N GLY A 37 2.43 -14.38 3.13
CA GLY A 37 3.01 -13.76 1.96
C GLY A 37 3.52 -12.35 2.22
N GLY A 38 4.27 -11.82 1.26
CA GLY A 38 4.83 -10.49 1.34
C GLY A 38 5.36 -9.98 0.01
N SER A 39 5.79 -8.75 0.00
CA SER A 39 6.47 -8.13 -1.13
C SER A 39 7.55 -7.20 -0.66
N MET A 40 8.77 -7.43 -1.11
CA MET A 40 9.89 -6.52 -0.89
C MET A 40 9.68 -5.21 -1.63
N ALA A 41 9.01 -5.23 -2.80
CA ALA A 41 8.77 -4.04 -3.60
C ALA A 41 7.80 -3.06 -2.93
N TYR A 42 6.92 -3.55 -2.07
CA TYR A 42 5.96 -2.74 -1.30
C TYR A 42 6.31 -2.64 0.18
N ASP A 43 7.31 -3.39 0.64
CA ASP A 43 7.71 -3.52 2.06
C ASP A 43 6.53 -3.89 2.97
N ILE A 44 5.70 -4.83 2.52
CA ILE A 44 4.53 -5.34 3.23
C ILE A 44 4.67 -6.85 3.42
N ALA A 45 4.41 -7.33 4.64
CA ALA A 45 4.25 -8.74 4.96
C ALA A 45 2.88 -8.98 5.60
N VAL A 46 2.25 -10.08 5.23
CA VAL A 46 0.93 -10.49 5.73
C VAL A 46 1.08 -11.72 6.62
N LEU A 47 0.59 -11.60 7.84
CA LEU A 47 0.61 -12.64 8.86
C LEU A 47 -0.81 -13.09 9.17
N LYS A 48 -0.96 -14.40 9.37
CA LYS A 48 -2.20 -15.01 9.85
C LYS A 48 -2.05 -15.40 11.31
N VAL A 49 -2.84 -14.80 12.19
CA VAL A 49 -2.85 -15.15 13.60
C VAL A 49 -3.69 -16.40 13.86
N SER A 50 -3.21 -17.28 14.73
CA SER A 50 -3.93 -18.48 15.14
C SER A 50 -5.13 -18.11 16.02
N SER A 51 -6.21 -18.90 15.91
CA SER A 51 -7.31 -18.80 16.85
C SER A 51 -6.83 -19.12 18.27
N SER A 52 -7.10 -18.24 19.22
CA SER A 52 -6.69 -18.41 20.62
C SER A 52 -7.75 -17.89 21.58
N ASP A 53 -7.69 -18.37 22.82
CA ASP A 53 -8.55 -17.85 23.90
C ASP A 53 -8.23 -16.38 24.20
N VAL A 54 -6.97 -16.00 24.08
CA VAL A 54 -6.51 -14.61 24.25
C VAL A 54 -7.26 -13.67 23.30
N LEU A 55 -7.30 -14.00 21.99
CA LEU A 55 -8.04 -13.23 21.01
C LEU A 55 -9.55 -13.23 21.28
N ARG A 56 -10.13 -14.41 21.54
CA ARG A 56 -11.58 -14.52 21.77
C ARG A 56 -12.07 -13.75 22.99
N GLN A 57 -11.24 -13.63 24.02
CA GLN A 57 -11.57 -12.93 25.27
C GLN A 57 -11.16 -11.44 25.22
N SER A 58 -10.40 -11.05 24.22
CA SER A 58 -9.97 -9.65 24.06
C SER A 58 -11.10 -8.77 23.53
N LYS A 59 -10.91 -7.43 23.68
CA LYS A 59 -11.71 -6.42 23.02
C LYS A 59 -11.04 -5.88 21.77
N ALA A 60 -10.00 -6.53 21.28
CA ALA A 60 -9.31 -6.12 20.07
C ALA A 60 -10.24 -6.24 18.86
N VAL A 61 -10.26 -5.22 18.04
CA VAL A 61 -11.00 -5.15 16.79
C VAL A 61 -10.02 -4.84 15.66
N ALA A 62 -10.40 -5.21 14.43
CA ALA A 62 -9.64 -4.80 13.26
C ALA A 62 -9.71 -3.27 13.10
N ALA A 63 -8.60 -2.66 12.72
CA ALA A 63 -8.58 -1.24 12.35
C ALA A 63 -9.32 -1.05 11.02
N GLU A 64 -10.09 0.03 10.92
CA GLU A 64 -10.70 0.45 9.66
C GLU A 64 -9.67 1.17 8.79
N PHE A 65 -9.65 0.84 7.49
CA PHE A 65 -8.77 1.52 6.54
C PHE A 65 -9.44 2.80 6.04
N ALA A 66 -8.79 3.94 6.28
CA ALA A 66 -9.14 5.18 5.60
C ALA A 66 -8.76 5.13 4.12
N ASP A 67 -9.41 5.93 3.30
CA ASP A 67 -8.98 6.17 1.92
C ASP A 67 -7.77 7.12 1.90
N SER A 68 -6.56 6.57 1.80
CA SER A 68 -5.33 7.37 1.80
C SER A 68 -5.17 8.30 0.58
N ASN A 69 -6.02 8.18 -0.45
CA ASN A 69 -6.06 9.15 -1.54
C ASN A 69 -6.72 10.48 -1.13
N LYS A 70 -7.43 10.49 0.02
CA LYS A 70 -8.06 11.68 0.62
C LYS A 70 -7.24 12.31 1.74
N VAL A 71 -6.09 11.72 2.05
CA VAL A 71 -5.15 12.30 3.03
C VAL A 71 -4.55 13.58 2.45
N SER A 72 -4.51 14.62 3.26
CA SER A 72 -4.01 15.94 2.89
C SER A 72 -2.86 16.37 3.79
N ILE A 73 -2.09 17.34 3.31
CA ILE A 73 -1.09 18.03 4.13
C ILE A 73 -1.76 18.62 5.37
N LEU A 74 -1.11 18.50 6.52
CA LEU A 74 -1.57 18.89 7.87
C LEU A 74 -2.68 18.01 8.46
N ASP A 75 -3.09 16.93 7.82
CA ASP A 75 -3.93 15.94 8.48
C ASP A 75 -3.18 15.33 9.68
N THR A 76 -3.91 15.10 10.76
CA THR A 76 -3.35 14.48 11.97
C THR A 76 -2.80 13.08 11.64
N ALA A 77 -1.59 12.82 12.11
CA ALA A 77 -0.90 11.55 11.96
C ALA A 77 -0.51 10.99 13.32
N ILE A 78 -1.15 9.90 13.75
CA ILE A 78 -0.91 9.24 15.03
C ILE A 78 -0.21 7.90 14.76
N ALA A 79 1.08 7.82 15.06
CA ALA A 79 1.83 6.56 14.95
C ALA A 79 1.70 5.77 16.25
N ILE A 80 1.31 4.50 16.13
CA ILE A 80 1.23 3.54 17.24
C ILE A 80 2.22 2.41 16.96
N GLY A 81 3.14 2.19 17.90
CA GLY A 81 4.18 1.19 17.76
C GLY A 81 4.78 0.79 19.10
N ASN A 82 5.85 0.01 19.07
CA ASN A 82 6.58 -0.45 20.25
C ASN A 82 8.06 -0.02 20.15
N PRO A 83 8.35 1.29 20.35
CA PRO A 83 9.69 1.82 20.21
C PRO A 83 10.64 1.16 21.22
N GLU A 84 11.82 0.74 20.74
CA GLU A 84 12.86 0.10 21.53
C GLU A 84 12.40 -1.16 22.32
N GLY A 85 11.22 -1.71 22.02
CA GLY A 85 10.64 -2.83 22.79
C GLY A 85 10.20 -2.47 24.20
N LEU A 86 10.05 -1.18 24.51
CA LEU A 86 9.73 -0.66 25.85
C LEU A 86 8.23 -0.61 26.15
N GLY A 87 7.41 -1.12 25.24
CA GLY A 87 5.95 -1.14 25.33
C GLY A 87 5.29 -0.27 24.26
N ILE A 88 3.98 -0.53 24.05
CA ILE A 88 3.20 0.21 23.05
C ILE A 88 3.10 1.68 23.46
N SER A 89 3.43 2.54 22.52
CA SER A 89 3.29 3.99 22.67
C SER A 89 2.68 4.62 21.43
N ALA A 90 2.11 5.81 21.61
CA ALA A 90 1.57 6.62 20.54
C ALA A 90 2.30 7.95 20.47
N THR A 91 2.61 8.40 19.27
CA THR A 91 3.14 9.73 18.98
C THR A 91 2.24 10.44 17.97
N VAL A 92 2.13 11.75 18.09
CA VAL A 92 1.25 12.58 17.25
C VAL A 92 2.08 13.57 16.47
N GLY A 93 1.75 13.74 15.23
CA GLY A 93 2.29 14.74 14.31
C GLY A 93 1.29 15.01 13.18
N ALA A 94 1.80 15.41 12.03
CA ALA A 94 1.02 15.74 10.86
C ALA A 94 1.58 15.09 9.59
N VAL A 95 0.74 14.97 8.57
CA VAL A 95 1.15 14.63 7.22
C VAL A 95 1.79 15.85 6.57
N ASN A 96 3.03 15.73 6.12
CA ASN A 96 3.79 16.81 5.48
C ASN A 96 3.75 16.70 3.95
N VAL A 97 3.67 15.47 3.44
CA VAL A 97 3.49 15.16 2.01
C VAL A 97 2.55 13.98 1.86
N GLU A 98 1.48 14.18 1.10
CA GLU A 98 0.43 13.18 0.89
C GLU A 98 0.84 12.02 -0.02
N SER A 99 1.87 12.18 -0.81
CA SER A 99 2.47 11.10 -1.61
C SER A 99 3.80 11.50 -2.21
N GLU A 100 4.81 10.70 -1.99
CA GLU A 100 6.10 10.77 -2.68
C GLU A 100 6.70 9.36 -2.84
N TYR A 101 7.72 9.25 -3.68
CA TYR A 101 8.49 8.02 -3.81
C TYR A 101 9.85 8.18 -3.16
N ILE A 102 10.20 7.23 -2.31
CA ILE A 102 11.53 7.15 -1.71
C ILE A 102 12.28 5.93 -2.23
N SER A 103 13.61 6.06 -2.36
CA SER A 103 14.47 4.94 -2.71
C SER A 103 15.00 4.29 -1.42
N MET A 104 14.73 3.00 -1.25
CA MET A 104 15.19 2.22 -0.12
C MET A 104 16.05 1.05 -0.59
N ARG A 105 17.00 0.63 0.24
CA ARG A 105 17.74 -0.61 -0.03
C ARG A 105 16.84 -1.80 0.27
N SER A 106 16.73 -2.71 -0.70
CA SER A 106 16.00 -3.96 -0.48
C SER A 106 16.69 -4.82 0.58
N LEU A 107 15.90 -5.43 1.46
CA LEU A 107 16.41 -6.26 2.56
C LEU A 107 17.09 -7.54 2.06
N ASP A 108 16.69 -8.06 0.91
CA ASP A 108 17.32 -9.22 0.26
C ASP A 108 18.66 -8.90 -0.40
N GLY A 109 19.02 -7.60 -0.45
CA GLY A 109 20.27 -7.11 -1.07
C GLY A 109 20.23 -7.10 -2.59
N SER A 110 19.06 -7.26 -3.24
CA SER A 110 18.90 -7.21 -4.70
C SER A 110 19.15 -5.83 -5.30
N GLY A 111 19.20 -4.77 -4.46
CA GLY A 111 19.44 -3.40 -4.90
C GLY A 111 18.60 -2.38 -4.17
N TYR A 112 18.10 -1.40 -4.91
CA TYR A 112 17.19 -0.37 -4.40
C TYR A 112 15.79 -0.60 -4.94
N ILE A 113 14.80 -0.39 -4.08
CA ILE A 113 13.38 -0.38 -4.41
C ILE A 113 12.85 1.04 -4.29
N SER A 114 11.82 1.36 -5.06
CA SER A 114 11.10 2.63 -5.00
C SER A 114 9.75 2.40 -4.34
N VAL A 115 9.55 2.95 -3.15
CA VAL A 115 8.33 2.77 -2.36
C VAL A 115 7.55 4.07 -2.30
N ARG A 116 6.24 4.01 -2.55
CA ARG A 116 5.35 5.14 -2.36
C ARG A 116 5.02 5.31 -0.89
N VAL A 117 5.15 6.53 -0.38
CA VAL A 117 4.96 6.84 1.03
C VAL A 117 4.20 8.15 1.26
N LEU A 118 3.60 8.27 2.44
CA LEU A 118 3.26 9.52 3.09
C LEU A 118 4.50 10.00 3.85
N ARG A 119 4.81 11.29 3.81
CA ARG A 119 5.81 11.89 4.69
C ARG A 119 5.14 12.55 5.87
N ILE A 120 5.64 12.29 7.07
CA ILE A 120 5.10 12.77 8.34
C ILE A 120 6.20 13.34 9.22
N ASP A 121 5.83 14.20 10.16
CA ASP A 121 6.73 14.70 11.22
C ASP A 121 6.48 14.02 12.57
N THR A 122 5.61 13.02 12.57
CA THR A 122 5.36 12.20 13.76
C THR A 122 6.65 11.55 14.24
N ALA A 123 6.93 11.61 15.53
CA ALA A 123 8.14 11.02 16.08
C ALA A 123 8.16 9.50 15.89
N VAL A 124 9.04 9.03 15.03
CA VAL A 124 9.23 7.61 14.72
C VAL A 124 10.64 7.20 15.09
N ASN A 125 10.75 6.12 15.87
CA ASN A 125 12.00 5.50 16.28
C ASN A 125 12.01 4.01 15.91
N SER A 126 13.18 3.37 16.08
CA SER A 126 13.30 1.91 15.91
C SER A 126 12.24 1.20 16.75
N GLY A 127 11.51 0.23 16.14
CA GLY A 127 10.40 -0.46 16.77
C GLY A 127 9.00 0.09 16.41
N ASN A 128 8.89 1.32 15.86
CA ASN A 128 7.63 1.82 15.32
C ASN A 128 7.36 1.33 13.89
N SER A 129 8.40 0.92 13.15
CA SER A 129 8.25 0.35 11.80
C SER A 129 7.37 -0.90 11.81
N GLY A 130 6.41 -0.96 10.89
CA GLY A 130 5.34 -1.96 10.85
C GLY A 130 4.13 -1.61 11.72
N GLY A 131 4.22 -0.57 12.57
CA GLY A 131 3.10 -0.04 13.34
C GLY A 131 2.10 0.73 12.48
N GLY A 132 0.88 0.90 12.98
CA GLY A 132 -0.16 1.66 12.28
C GLY A 132 0.03 3.17 12.41
N LEU A 133 -0.26 3.88 11.33
CA LEU A 133 -0.44 5.32 11.31
C LEU A 133 -1.93 5.62 11.17
N PHE A 134 -2.50 6.37 12.12
CA PHE A 134 -3.93 6.62 12.21
C PHE A 134 -4.26 8.10 12.06
N ASN A 135 -5.47 8.41 11.61
CA ASN A 135 -6.04 9.76 11.65
C ASN A 135 -6.70 10.04 13.02
N SER A 136 -7.29 11.23 13.17
CA SER A 136 -8.02 11.63 14.41
C SER A 136 -9.27 10.80 14.66
N ASP A 137 -9.85 10.16 13.66
CA ASP A 137 -11.05 9.32 13.77
C ASP A 137 -10.71 7.87 14.14
N GLY A 138 -9.41 7.54 14.25
CA GLY A 138 -8.92 6.21 14.58
C GLY A 138 -8.86 5.26 13.38
N GLU A 139 -8.98 5.78 12.16
CA GLU A 139 -8.85 5.00 10.94
C GLU A 139 -7.38 4.93 10.50
N LEU A 140 -6.98 3.80 9.95
CA LEU A 140 -5.63 3.54 9.46
C LEU A 140 -5.37 4.29 8.15
N ILE A 141 -4.48 5.27 8.16
CA ILE A 141 -4.03 6.03 6.98
C ILE A 141 -2.74 5.50 6.37
N GLY A 142 -1.99 4.66 7.11
CA GLY A 142 -0.76 4.06 6.60
C GLY A 142 -0.11 3.08 7.57
N ILE A 143 0.97 2.44 7.10
CA ILE A 143 1.87 1.60 7.89
C ILE A 143 3.21 2.31 8.01
N VAL A 144 3.67 2.56 9.23
CA VAL A 144 4.97 3.21 9.47
C VAL A 144 6.08 2.35 8.87
N ASN A 145 6.87 2.92 7.97
CA ASN A 145 7.89 2.19 7.23
C ASN A 145 9.29 2.50 7.74
N ALA A 146 9.72 3.74 7.58
CA ALA A 146 11.10 4.12 7.80
C ALA A 146 11.24 5.53 8.34
N LYS A 147 12.42 5.81 8.89
CA LYS A 147 12.97 7.14 9.13
C LYS A 147 14.20 7.29 8.24
N ILE A 148 14.41 8.46 7.66
CA ILE A 148 15.71 8.74 7.04
C ILE A 148 16.77 8.62 8.13
N ALA A 149 17.70 7.68 7.94
CA ALA A 149 18.84 7.49 8.84
C ALA A 149 19.97 8.49 8.55
N ASP A 150 19.63 9.73 8.18
CA ASP A 150 20.60 10.81 8.06
C ASP A 150 20.57 11.64 9.35
N GLU A 151 21.68 11.61 10.09
CA GLU A 151 21.84 12.32 11.36
C GLU A 151 21.62 13.85 11.22
N SER A 152 21.64 14.37 10.01
CA SER A 152 21.40 15.78 9.70
C SER A 152 19.93 16.15 9.49
N VAL A 153 19.01 15.16 9.44
CA VAL A 153 17.60 15.38 9.16
C VAL A 153 16.73 14.86 10.31
N ASP A 154 16.23 15.78 11.12
CA ASP A 154 15.27 15.49 12.18
C ASP A 154 13.83 15.64 11.68
N ASN A 155 12.92 14.89 12.30
CA ASN A 155 11.47 14.99 12.11
C ASN A 155 10.97 14.67 10.68
N ILE A 156 11.65 13.76 9.97
CA ILE A 156 11.12 13.18 8.74
C ILE A 156 10.96 11.67 8.94
N ALA A 157 9.72 11.22 8.84
CA ALA A 157 9.38 9.81 8.85
C ALA A 157 8.42 9.48 7.70
N TYR A 158 8.28 8.20 7.39
CA TYR A 158 7.53 7.71 6.26
C TYR A 158 6.55 6.62 6.65
N ALA A 159 5.41 6.58 5.95
CA ALA A 159 4.44 5.51 6.09
C ALA A 159 3.93 5.08 4.70
N ILE A 160 3.77 3.78 4.51
CA ILE A 160 3.12 3.21 3.31
C ILE A 160 1.64 3.56 3.38
N PRO A 161 1.05 4.18 2.34
CA PRO A 161 -0.36 4.57 2.37
C PRO A 161 -1.30 3.39 2.58
N SER A 162 -2.38 3.60 3.32
CA SER A 162 -3.35 2.55 3.67
C SER A 162 -3.96 1.84 2.45
N ASN A 163 -4.24 2.55 1.36
CA ASN A 163 -4.76 1.92 0.14
C ASN A 163 -3.74 0.92 -0.45
N VAL A 164 -2.45 1.28 -0.48
CA VAL A 164 -1.39 0.35 -0.93
C VAL A 164 -1.33 -0.86 -0.02
N ALA A 165 -1.28 -0.65 1.30
CA ALA A 165 -1.23 -1.74 2.27
C ALA A 165 -2.45 -2.67 2.14
N LYS A 166 -3.65 -2.11 1.97
CA LYS A 166 -4.89 -2.86 1.75
C LYS A 166 -4.83 -3.69 0.47
N TYR A 167 -4.52 -3.06 -0.67
CA TYR A 167 -4.53 -3.74 -1.97
C TYR A 167 -3.47 -4.83 -2.08
N VAL A 168 -2.27 -4.59 -1.51
CA VAL A 168 -1.21 -5.60 -1.40
C VAL A 168 -1.67 -6.76 -0.53
N THR A 169 -2.24 -6.49 0.64
CA THR A 169 -2.74 -7.52 1.56
C THR A 169 -3.85 -8.37 0.92
N GLU A 170 -4.85 -7.73 0.30
CA GLU A 170 -5.94 -8.41 -0.40
C GLU A 170 -5.44 -9.24 -1.59
N ASN A 171 -4.40 -8.76 -2.29
CA ASN A 171 -3.76 -9.50 -3.37
C ASN A 171 -3.09 -10.78 -2.85
N ILE A 172 -2.27 -10.66 -1.82
CA ILE A 172 -1.58 -11.81 -1.20
C ILE A 172 -2.60 -12.83 -0.68
N ILE A 173 -3.61 -12.40 0.08
CA ILE A 173 -4.63 -13.29 0.63
C ILE A 173 -5.40 -14.02 -0.48
N TYR A 174 -5.76 -13.31 -1.55
CA TYR A 174 -6.47 -13.93 -2.68
C TYR A 174 -5.64 -15.05 -3.29
N TYR A 175 -4.35 -14.83 -3.58
CA TYR A 175 -3.51 -15.83 -4.23
C TYR A 175 -3.06 -16.94 -3.28
N ASP A 176 -2.85 -16.67 -1.99
CA ASP A 176 -2.63 -17.70 -0.96
C ASP A 176 -3.80 -18.68 -0.90
N THR A 177 -5.04 -18.21 -0.97
CA THR A 177 -6.22 -19.09 -0.98
C THR A 177 -6.33 -19.97 -2.22
N GLN A 178 -5.77 -19.54 -3.35
CA GLN A 178 -5.74 -20.33 -4.60
C GLN A 178 -4.58 -21.34 -4.61
N ASN A 179 -3.44 -20.93 -4.10
CA ASN A 179 -2.23 -21.74 -4.00
C ASN A 179 -1.35 -21.24 -2.85
N PRO A 180 -1.32 -21.91 -1.69
CA PRO A 180 -0.52 -21.49 -0.54
C PRO A 180 1.00 -21.42 -0.78
N ALA A 181 1.50 -21.92 -1.90
CA ALA A 181 2.89 -21.74 -2.29
C ALA A 181 3.14 -20.39 -3.01
N ASN A 182 2.09 -19.61 -3.26
CA ASN A 182 2.19 -18.29 -3.86
C ASN A 182 2.13 -17.22 -2.77
N ASP A 183 3.27 -16.95 -2.19
CA ASP A 183 3.48 -16.04 -1.08
C ASP A 183 3.84 -14.60 -1.50
N SER A 184 3.67 -14.27 -2.78
CA SER A 184 4.07 -12.99 -3.36
C SER A 184 2.88 -12.21 -3.91
N VAL A 185 3.08 -10.90 -4.11
CA VAL A 185 2.13 -10.06 -4.84
C VAL A 185 2.15 -10.43 -6.32
N ASN A 186 0.97 -10.66 -6.89
CA ASN A 186 0.80 -10.96 -8.30
C ASN A 186 0.21 -9.77 -9.03
N ARG A 187 0.95 -9.23 -9.99
CA ARG A 187 0.55 -8.09 -10.81
C ARG A 187 0.20 -8.54 -12.22
N LEU A 188 -0.88 -7.99 -12.76
CA LEU A 188 -1.27 -8.15 -14.15
C LEU A 188 -0.73 -6.95 -14.94
N LEU A 189 0.20 -7.21 -15.87
CA LEU A 189 0.82 -6.16 -16.69
C LEU A 189 -0.01 -5.94 -17.94
N ILE A 190 -0.89 -4.94 -17.91
CA ILE A 190 -1.81 -4.63 -19.02
C ILE A 190 -1.13 -3.95 -20.22
N GLY A 191 0.15 -3.60 -20.09
CA GLY A 191 0.96 -3.05 -21.19
C GLY A 191 0.68 -1.59 -21.48
N VAL A 192 0.38 -0.78 -20.46
CA VAL A 192 0.24 0.68 -20.57
C VAL A 192 1.23 1.38 -19.65
N GLU A 193 1.86 2.45 -20.15
CA GLU A 193 2.60 3.42 -19.35
C GLU A 193 1.83 4.74 -19.34
N VAL A 194 1.86 5.43 -18.21
CA VAL A 194 1.16 6.70 -18.02
C VAL A 194 2.12 7.78 -17.58
N GLU A 195 1.79 9.03 -17.90
CA GLU A 195 2.55 10.21 -17.53
C GLU A 195 1.64 11.35 -17.06
N VAL A 196 2.24 12.35 -16.43
CA VAL A 196 1.54 13.58 -16.05
C VAL A 196 1.54 14.55 -17.22
N GLU A 197 0.40 14.81 -17.83
CA GLU A 197 0.24 15.83 -18.86
C GLU A 197 0.23 17.24 -18.25
N SER A 198 -0.49 17.39 -17.13
CA SER A 198 -0.53 18.63 -16.35
C SER A 198 -0.86 18.35 -14.91
N ALA A 199 -0.57 19.28 -14.02
CA ALA A 199 -0.89 19.16 -12.60
C ALA A 199 -1.31 20.52 -12.02
N GLY A 200 -2.07 20.45 -10.91
CA GLY A 200 -2.52 21.63 -10.20
C GLY A 200 -2.99 21.29 -8.80
N VAL A 201 -3.66 22.23 -8.18
CA VAL A 201 -4.28 22.07 -6.88
C VAL A 201 -5.76 22.46 -6.94
N ASN A 202 -6.60 21.69 -6.26
CA ASN A 202 -8.00 22.00 -6.03
C ASN A 202 -8.21 22.30 -4.56
N TYR A 203 -9.03 23.32 -4.28
CA TYR A 203 -9.53 23.60 -2.94
C TYR A 203 -10.94 23.03 -2.82
N ASP A 204 -11.14 22.15 -1.83
CA ASP A 204 -12.45 21.61 -1.49
C ASP A 204 -13.08 22.48 -0.40
N GLU A 205 -14.09 23.26 -0.74
CA GLU A 205 -14.79 24.15 0.19
C GLU A 205 -15.49 23.40 1.32
N ALA A 206 -15.94 22.16 1.10
CA ALA A 206 -16.67 21.38 2.08
C ALA A 206 -15.75 20.87 3.20
N SER A 207 -14.56 20.41 2.87
CA SER A 207 -13.55 19.92 3.84
C SER A 207 -12.55 21.01 4.27
N GLY A 208 -12.46 22.13 3.54
CA GLY A 208 -11.44 23.16 3.73
C GLY A 208 -10.04 22.70 3.35
N LYS A 209 -9.91 21.62 2.60
CA LYS A 209 -8.63 21.00 2.26
C LYS A 209 -8.18 21.35 0.84
N VAL A 210 -6.87 21.32 0.64
CA VAL A 210 -6.24 21.48 -0.68
C VAL A 210 -5.73 20.12 -1.13
N TYR A 211 -6.13 19.71 -2.34
CA TYR A 211 -5.71 18.46 -2.96
C TYR A 211 -4.91 18.73 -4.23
N LYS A 212 -3.76 18.11 -4.34
CA LYS A 212 -3.01 18.08 -5.60
C LYS A 212 -3.70 17.11 -6.57
N TYR A 213 -3.86 17.53 -7.81
CA TYR A 213 -4.32 16.68 -8.90
C TYR A 213 -3.33 16.64 -10.05
N GLU A 214 -3.40 15.60 -10.84
CA GLU A 214 -2.64 15.39 -12.07
C GLU A 214 -3.62 15.00 -13.17
N VAL A 215 -3.41 15.52 -14.38
CA VAL A 215 -4.03 15.00 -15.58
C VAL A 215 -3.15 13.86 -16.06
N VAL A 216 -3.67 12.64 -15.98
CA VAL A 216 -2.91 11.41 -16.23
C VAL A 216 -3.22 10.92 -17.64
N ALA A 217 -2.23 10.92 -18.51
CA ALA A 217 -2.37 10.51 -19.90
C ALA A 217 -1.59 9.20 -20.18
N VAL A 218 -2.08 8.45 -21.14
CA VAL A 218 -1.36 7.28 -21.68
C VAL A 218 -0.15 7.77 -22.48
N SER A 219 1.06 7.42 -22.06
CA SER A 219 2.31 7.80 -22.73
C SER A 219 2.82 6.71 -23.67
N LYS A 220 2.55 5.43 -23.35
CA LYS A 220 2.99 4.31 -24.18
C LYS A 220 2.10 3.10 -24.02
N ILE A 221 1.96 2.34 -25.12
CA ILE A 221 1.25 1.06 -25.16
C ILE A 221 2.20 -0.02 -25.66
N THR A 222 2.30 -1.11 -24.92
CA THR A 222 3.10 -2.27 -25.31
C THR A 222 2.36 -3.07 -26.38
N LYS A 223 2.97 -3.25 -27.54
CA LYS A 223 2.41 -4.04 -28.63
C LYS A 223 2.15 -5.47 -28.18
N GLY A 224 0.94 -5.96 -28.43
CA GLY A 224 0.49 -7.29 -28.00
C GLY A 224 0.07 -7.36 -26.52
N GLY A 225 0.13 -6.25 -25.76
CA GLY A 225 -0.43 -6.14 -24.42
C GLY A 225 -1.95 -6.03 -24.44
N ALA A 226 -2.60 -6.17 -23.28
CA ALA A 226 -4.07 -6.14 -23.18
C ALA A 226 -4.70 -4.81 -23.63
N CYS A 227 -3.95 -3.71 -23.54
CA CYS A 227 -4.40 -2.38 -23.95
C CYS A 227 -4.13 -2.08 -25.43
N ASP A 228 -3.38 -2.97 -26.15
CA ASP A 228 -3.06 -2.76 -27.57
C ASP A 228 -4.33 -2.80 -28.42
N GLY A 229 -4.49 -1.78 -29.27
CA GLY A 229 -5.69 -1.59 -30.11
C GLY A 229 -6.95 -1.14 -29.38
N LYS A 230 -6.87 -0.88 -28.06
CA LYS A 230 -7.99 -0.39 -27.23
C LYS A 230 -7.74 1.02 -26.72
N LEU A 231 -6.72 1.21 -25.89
CA LEU A 231 -6.25 2.54 -25.50
C LEU A 231 -5.38 3.15 -26.60
N GLN A 232 -5.19 4.45 -26.54
CA GLN A 232 -4.32 5.22 -27.44
C GLN A 232 -3.41 6.12 -26.63
N VAL A 233 -2.22 6.38 -27.17
CA VAL A 233 -1.33 7.40 -26.59
C VAL A 233 -2.04 8.76 -26.66
N GLY A 234 -2.03 9.49 -25.54
CA GLY A 234 -2.75 10.75 -25.36
C GLY A 234 -4.17 10.59 -24.79
N ASP A 235 -4.69 9.35 -24.56
CA ASP A 235 -5.92 9.18 -23.79
C ASP A 235 -5.71 9.70 -22.36
N VAL A 236 -6.56 10.60 -21.90
CA VAL A 236 -6.56 11.07 -20.51
C VAL A 236 -7.41 10.14 -19.67
N ILE A 237 -6.82 9.46 -18.73
CA ILE A 237 -7.51 8.49 -17.87
C ILE A 237 -8.25 9.24 -16.76
N LYS A 238 -9.58 9.11 -16.72
CA LYS A 238 -10.44 9.72 -15.69
C LYS A 238 -10.72 8.77 -14.53
N SER A 239 -10.97 7.50 -14.85
CA SER A 239 -11.21 6.47 -13.82
C SER A 239 -10.88 5.08 -14.35
N VAL A 240 -10.64 4.17 -13.40
CA VAL A 240 -10.60 2.72 -13.65
C VAL A 240 -11.64 2.06 -12.77
N THR A 241 -12.54 1.29 -13.38
CA THR A 241 -13.55 0.50 -12.67
C THR A 241 -13.14 -0.96 -12.71
N ILE A 242 -13.02 -1.61 -11.55
CA ILE A 242 -12.68 -3.02 -11.42
C ILE A 242 -13.79 -3.71 -10.65
N ASP A 243 -14.44 -4.69 -11.24
CA ASP A 243 -15.56 -5.45 -10.66
C ASP A 243 -16.68 -4.55 -10.08
N GLY A 244 -16.96 -3.45 -10.78
CA GLY A 244 -17.97 -2.46 -10.40
C GLY A 244 -17.49 -1.41 -9.38
N VAL A 245 -16.28 -1.52 -8.84
CA VAL A 245 -15.70 -0.52 -7.93
C VAL A 245 -14.92 0.50 -8.75
N LYS A 246 -15.40 1.74 -8.76
CA LYS A 246 -14.80 2.86 -9.49
C LYS A 246 -13.71 3.53 -8.65
N CYS A 247 -12.52 3.68 -9.24
CA CYS A 247 -11.42 4.49 -8.72
C CYS A 247 -11.20 5.69 -9.65
N GLU A 248 -11.39 6.89 -9.13
CA GLU A 248 -11.04 8.13 -9.86
C GLU A 248 -9.52 8.25 -9.97
N ILE A 249 -9.05 8.62 -11.16
CA ILE A 249 -7.62 8.80 -11.41
C ILE A 249 -7.31 10.29 -11.36
N THR A 250 -6.85 10.72 -10.20
CA THR A 250 -6.41 12.09 -9.92
C THR A 250 -4.90 12.21 -9.82
N ARG A 251 -4.20 11.09 -9.76
CA ARG A 251 -2.73 11.00 -9.67
C ARG A 251 -2.24 9.78 -10.45
N THR A 252 -1.05 9.87 -11.02
CA THR A 252 -0.44 8.76 -11.78
C THR A 252 -0.37 7.44 -11.01
N PHE A 253 -0.08 7.51 -9.72
CA PHE A 253 0.01 6.31 -8.88
C PHE A 253 -1.34 5.60 -8.69
N ASN A 254 -2.49 6.29 -8.84
CA ASN A 254 -3.80 5.65 -8.69
C ASN A 254 -4.00 4.51 -9.70
N VAL A 255 -3.47 4.65 -10.93
CA VAL A 255 -3.54 3.60 -11.95
C VAL A 255 -2.78 2.36 -11.50
N ILE A 256 -1.57 2.55 -10.96
CA ILE A 256 -0.71 1.44 -10.50
C ILE A 256 -1.36 0.74 -9.30
N ASP A 257 -1.81 1.52 -8.33
CA ASP A 257 -2.38 0.99 -7.08
C ASP A 257 -3.67 0.21 -7.32
N VAL A 258 -4.62 0.78 -8.09
CA VAL A 258 -5.91 0.11 -8.32
C VAL A 258 -5.74 -1.20 -9.07
N MET A 259 -4.74 -1.31 -9.96
CA MET A 259 -4.45 -2.54 -10.69
C MET A 259 -3.99 -3.69 -9.79
N LEU A 260 -3.57 -3.44 -8.55
CA LEU A 260 -3.30 -4.49 -7.56
C LEU A 260 -4.57 -5.27 -7.16
N THR A 261 -5.75 -4.67 -7.35
CA THR A 261 -7.03 -5.31 -7.06
C THR A 261 -7.55 -6.18 -8.22
N ALA A 262 -7.03 -5.99 -9.44
CA ALA A 262 -7.45 -6.74 -10.61
C ALA A 262 -7.03 -8.22 -10.55
N ARG A 263 -7.89 -9.09 -11.05
CA ARG A 263 -7.68 -10.53 -11.21
C ARG A 263 -7.88 -10.89 -12.68
N LYS A 264 -7.52 -12.12 -13.08
CA LYS A 264 -7.75 -12.57 -14.47
C LYS A 264 -9.22 -12.60 -14.85
N GLU A 265 -10.08 -12.83 -13.89
CA GLU A 265 -11.52 -12.90 -14.04
C GLU A 265 -12.20 -11.53 -13.89
N SER A 266 -11.45 -10.50 -13.48
CA SER A 266 -12.01 -9.17 -13.22
C SER A 266 -12.51 -8.49 -14.48
N SER A 267 -13.65 -7.82 -14.33
CA SER A 267 -14.12 -6.83 -15.30
C SER A 267 -13.38 -5.51 -15.08
N VAL A 268 -12.54 -5.13 -16.03
CA VAL A 268 -11.74 -3.89 -15.95
C VAL A 268 -12.17 -2.93 -17.05
N VAL A 269 -12.63 -1.73 -16.66
CA VAL A 269 -13.09 -0.68 -17.58
C VAL A 269 -12.32 0.60 -17.29
N PHE A 270 -11.65 1.14 -18.30
CA PHE A 270 -11.05 2.46 -18.27
C PHE A 270 -12.05 3.48 -18.82
N THR A 271 -12.33 4.55 -18.07
CA THR A 271 -13.00 5.74 -18.59
C THR A 271 -11.90 6.72 -18.98
N VAL A 272 -11.82 7.05 -20.25
CA VAL A 272 -10.82 7.97 -20.79
C VAL A 272 -11.49 9.14 -21.54
N GLU A 273 -10.82 10.28 -21.56
CA GLU A 273 -11.15 11.36 -22.48
C GLU A 273 -10.23 11.27 -23.70
N ARG A 274 -10.83 11.17 -24.88
CA ARG A 274 -10.16 11.12 -26.17
C ARG A 274 -10.83 12.11 -27.12
N ALA A 275 -10.04 13.07 -27.61
CA ALA A 275 -10.53 14.14 -28.50
C ALA A 275 -11.75 14.93 -27.93
N GLY A 276 -11.80 15.11 -26.62
CA GLY A 276 -12.87 15.83 -25.90
C GLY A 276 -14.11 14.98 -25.59
N GLU A 277 -14.13 13.70 -25.93
CA GLU A 277 -15.20 12.78 -25.63
C GLU A 277 -14.80 11.74 -24.56
N ASN A 278 -15.71 11.43 -23.63
CA ASN A 278 -15.51 10.37 -22.65
C ASN A 278 -15.89 9.01 -23.25
N LEU A 279 -14.97 8.06 -23.16
CA LEU A 279 -15.13 6.71 -23.68
C LEU A 279 -14.91 5.70 -22.55
N GLU A 280 -15.74 4.66 -22.53
CA GLU A 280 -15.55 3.49 -21.66
C GLU A 280 -14.90 2.36 -22.46
N ILE A 281 -13.73 1.90 -22.01
CA ILE A 281 -12.91 0.92 -22.71
C ILE A 281 -12.67 -0.29 -21.80
N GLY A 282 -13.30 -1.42 -22.14
CA GLY A 282 -13.11 -2.69 -21.45
C GLY A 282 -11.79 -3.35 -21.84
N ILE A 283 -11.04 -3.81 -20.83
CA ILE A 283 -9.78 -4.54 -20.99
C ILE A 283 -10.00 -6.00 -20.60
N ASP A 284 -9.65 -6.91 -21.51
CA ASP A 284 -9.70 -8.35 -21.24
C ASP A 284 -8.45 -8.77 -20.45
N MET A 285 -8.68 -9.22 -19.23
CA MET A 285 -7.61 -9.63 -18.30
C MET A 285 -7.26 -11.11 -18.41
N SER A 286 -8.06 -11.93 -19.10
CA SER A 286 -7.98 -13.40 -19.06
C SER A 286 -6.66 -13.98 -19.58
N ALA A 287 -6.07 -13.34 -20.59
CA ALA A 287 -4.85 -13.78 -21.25
C ALA A 287 -3.56 -13.15 -20.69
N ILE A 288 -3.67 -12.24 -19.70
CA ILE A 288 -2.51 -11.50 -19.19
C ILE A 288 -1.69 -12.38 -18.25
N PRO A 289 -0.34 -12.44 -18.44
CA PRO A 289 0.52 -13.16 -17.53
C PRO A 289 0.63 -12.44 -16.18
N TYR A 290 0.75 -13.20 -15.10
CA TYR A 290 1.14 -12.66 -13.81
C TYR A 290 2.64 -12.37 -13.77
N THR A 291 3.01 -11.31 -13.05
CA THR A 291 4.38 -11.02 -12.66
C THR A 291 4.41 -10.90 -11.14
N ALA A 292 5.23 -11.72 -10.48
CA ALA A 292 5.49 -11.57 -9.05
C ALA A 292 6.20 -10.23 -8.77
N ALA A 293 5.84 -9.54 -7.68
CA ALA A 293 6.39 -8.25 -7.29
C ALA A 293 6.69 -8.18 -5.77
#